data_088916d220a3e513b0a3bde336f6dbfc
#
_entry.id   088916d220a3e513b0a3bde336f6dbfc
#
_cell.length_a   1.000
_cell.length_b   1.000
_cell.length_c   1.000
_cell.angle_alpha   90.00
_cell.angle_beta   90.00
_cell.angle_gamma   90.00
#
_symmetry.space_group_name_H-M   'P 1'
#
loop_
_entity.id
_entity.type
_entity.pdbx_description
1 polymer ?
#
loop_
_entity_poly.entity_id
_entity_poly.type
_entity_poly.pdbx_seq_one_letter_code
_entity_poly.pdbx_strand_id
1 'polypeptide(L)'
;SDVFSGLFGGRPDYAKANATGTAYTIDELPTYELATQCVNLADMDNDGHIDFFSCGDIGPSGIWRNDGNGDFTYSGDDIIPMTPTDNPGWGSWDGSGNYGSTFTDYDLDGDLDLYITHCRQSVSSSTDPRRINQMFINNGDGTYAEDFTNNNQLRIGAQSWTTDFQDFDNDGDFDAFMTNHDVNNMLLRNDNGVFNDIFDGSGLDMSVGTPIQGLMRDFDNDMYVDVIVTGSDNTTSYAYYKNNGDNTFTKIDGVFGSSGLYSMAIGDLNHDGFIDLYGSYATIYTNPSNTPDAVWINDGNDNNWLAVNLEGTISNRSAIGAVARMYGPWGMQVREVRSGESYGICNSLINYFGLAQNTQIDSVVIDWPSGIHQVVENPSPNQYLTIIENQCVAPEAFITSAGATLLCQGETLDLEATVGSGYLYEWSDGSSNQMLTVTTAGTYMVRVIDPQGGEGCSSVSASLQVEVSPDETPIVSVVGDLSFCQGGTVTLTSTDASAYTWSGGLG
;
A
#
# COMPACT_ATOMS: atom_id res chain seq x y z
N SER A 1 5.76 20.56 3.77
CA SER A 1 6.37 19.38 4.42
C SER A 1 7.70 19.79 5.04
N ASP A 2 7.87 19.50 6.31
CA ASP A 2 9.07 19.80 7.03
C ASP A 2 10.07 18.64 6.89
N VAL A 3 11.35 18.93 7.08
CA VAL A 3 12.42 17.93 6.96
C VAL A 3 13.16 17.88 8.29
N PHE A 4 13.33 16.68 8.81
CA PHE A 4 14.01 16.44 10.07
C PHE A 4 15.39 15.80 9.85
N SER A 5 16.36 16.12 10.67
CA SER A 5 17.65 15.46 10.70
C SER A 5 18.06 15.13 12.14
N GLY A 6 18.47 13.88 12.36
CA GLY A 6 19.10 13.47 13.60
C GLY A 6 20.61 13.69 13.53
N LEU A 7 21.21 14.22 14.57
CA LEU A 7 22.65 14.42 14.67
C LEU A 7 23.24 13.54 15.77
N PHE A 8 24.37 12.89 15.47
CA PHE A 8 25.12 12.17 16.48
C PHE A 8 25.87 13.19 17.36
N GLY A 9 25.36 13.40 18.59
CA GLY A 9 25.94 14.35 19.56
C GLY A 9 25.50 15.81 19.41
N GLY A 10 24.32 16.05 18.81
CA GLY A 10 23.68 17.37 18.71
C GLY A 10 22.18 17.32 19.02
N ARG A 11 21.52 18.46 18.99
CA ARG A 11 20.07 18.52 19.01
C ARG A 11 19.53 18.14 17.63
N PRO A 12 18.41 17.42 17.54
CA PRO A 12 17.75 17.22 16.25
C PRO A 12 17.33 18.57 15.66
N ASP A 13 17.64 18.77 14.38
CA ASP A 13 17.22 19.94 13.62
C ASP A 13 15.97 19.61 12.81
N TYR A 14 15.11 20.59 12.61
CA TYR A 14 14.04 20.50 11.64
C TYR A 14 14.01 21.73 10.73
N ALA A 15 13.67 21.49 9.48
CA ALA A 15 13.48 22.52 8.48
C ALA A 15 11.99 22.82 8.31
N LYS A 16 11.50 23.88 8.95
CA LYS A 16 10.11 24.30 8.89
C LYS A 16 9.84 24.98 7.54
N ALA A 17 8.92 24.44 6.77
CA ALA A 17 8.51 25.01 5.49
C ALA A 17 7.67 26.28 5.70
N ASN A 18 7.80 27.26 4.81
CA ASN A 18 6.83 28.34 4.72
C ASN A 18 5.49 27.85 4.15
N ALA A 19 4.43 28.66 4.25
CA ALA A 19 3.08 28.32 3.82
C ALA A 19 2.98 27.88 2.32
N THR A 20 3.95 28.21 1.50
CA THR A 20 3.99 27.85 0.07
C THR A 20 4.96 26.69 -0.23
N GLY A 21 5.70 26.18 0.76
CA GLY A 21 6.68 25.12 0.57
C GLY A 21 7.92 25.53 -0.26
N THR A 22 8.13 26.83 -0.50
CA THR A 22 9.20 27.34 -1.38
C THR A 22 10.46 27.79 -0.63
N ALA A 23 10.40 27.87 0.69
CA ALA A 23 11.53 28.22 1.56
C ALA A 23 11.41 27.52 2.89
N TYR A 24 12.55 27.26 3.52
CA TYR A 24 12.65 26.60 4.80
C TYR A 24 13.42 27.48 5.78
N THR A 25 13.04 27.44 7.04
CA THR A 25 13.84 27.91 8.17
C THR A 25 14.31 26.70 8.95
N ILE A 26 15.61 26.68 9.30
CA ILE A 26 16.18 25.62 10.15
C ILE A 26 16.02 26.05 11.58
N ASP A 27 15.47 25.19 12.42
CA ASP A 27 15.34 25.39 13.86
C ASP A 27 15.79 24.13 14.59
N GLU A 28 16.14 24.25 15.87
CA GLU A 28 16.53 23.12 16.72
C GLU A 28 15.36 22.72 17.60
N LEU A 29 15.13 21.41 17.74
CA LEU A 29 14.12 20.91 18.69
C LEU A 29 14.53 21.30 20.13
N PRO A 30 13.56 21.76 20.95
CA PRO A 30 13.86 22.13 22.32
C PRO A 30 14.30 20.88 23.09
N THR A 31 15.35 20.95 23.86
CA THR A 31 15.87 20.10 24.91
C THR A 31 17.37 19.75 24.78
N TYR A 32 17.77 18.52 25.12
CA TYR A 32 19.16 18.10 25.29
C TYR A 32 19.74 17.46 24.00
N GLU A 33 21.05 17.34 23.98
CA GLU A 33 21.77 16.65 22.91
C GLU A 33 21.45 15.14 22.95
N LEU A 34 21.13 14.56 21.79
CA LEU A 34 20.86 13.16 21.59
C LEU A 34 21.97 12.51 20.76
N ALA A 35 22.28 11.27 21.05
CA ALA A 35 22.98 10.40 20.12
C ALA A 35 21.94 9.64 19.29
N THR A 36 21.34 10.32 18.33
CA THR A 36 20.23 9.81 17.53
C THR A 36 20.69 8.72 16.56
N GLN A 37 20.06 7.58 16.60
CA GLN A 37 20.28 6.46 15.67
C GLN A 37 19.17 6.33 14.62
N CYS A 38 17.93 6.62 15.03
CA CYS A 38 16.76 6.54 14.15
C CYS A 38 15.79 7.67 14.51
N VAL A 39 15.04 8.13 13.54
CA VAL A 39 13.94 9.09 13.71
C VAL A 39 12.69 8.56 13.07
N ASN A 40 11.55 8.83 13.69
CA ASN A 40 10.24 8.49 13.16
C ASN A 40 9.28 9.67 13.30
N LEU A 41 8.30 9.67 12.43
CA LEU A 41 7.20 10.62 12.41
C LEU A 41 5.90 9.84 12.57
N ALA A 42 5.09 10.19 13.56
CA ALA A 42 3.80 9.56 13.82
C ALA A 42 2.87 10.61 14.45
N ASP A 43 1.58 10.44 14.25
CA ASP A 43 0.54 11.15 14.99
C ASP A 43 0.23 10.29 16.22
N MET A 44 0.91 10.58 17.35
CA MET A 44 0.94 9.68 18.51
C MET A 44 -0.30 9.78 19.40
N ASP A 45 -1.09 10.83 19.24
CA ASP A 45 -2.31 11.07 20.00
C ASP A 45 -3.56 11.26 19.13
N ASN A 46 -3.43 10.96 17.84
CA ASN A 46 -4.50 11.04 16.84
C ASN A 46 -5.16 12.43 16.78
N ASP A 47 -4.38 13.52 17.01
CA ASP A 47 -4.85 14.89 16.92
C ASP A 47 -4.81 15.48 15.48
N GLY A 48 -4.30 14.72 14.52
CA GLY A 48 -4.15 15.07 13.11
C GLY A 48 -2.80 15.75 12.79
N HIS A 49 -1.90 15.88 13.76
CA HIS A 49 -0.59 16.51 13.59
C HIS A 49 0.53 15.50 13.80
N ILE A 50 1.49 15.52 12.90
CA ILE A 50 2.63 14.60 12.97
C ILE A 50 3.58 15.05 14.07
N ASP A 51 3.82 14.16 15.01
CA ASP A 51 4.81 14.27 16.08
C ASP A 51 6.17 13.74 15.64
N PHE A 52 7.19 14.00 16.42
CA PHE A 52 8.56 13.58 16.16
C PHE A 52 9.08 12.68 17.29
N PHE A 53 9.65 11.55 16.91
CA PHE A 53 10.34 10.60 17.78
C PHE A 53 11.82 10.49 17.38
N SER A 54 12.70 10.44 18.36
CA SER A 54 14.12 10.19 18.16
C SER A 54 14.62 9.08 19.07
N CYS A 55 15.22 8.08 18.46
CA CYS A 55 15.81 6.92 19.14
C CYS A 55 17.22 7.27 19.66
N GLY A 56 17.44 7.23 20.96
CA GLY A 56 18.70 7.60 21.61
C GLY A 56 19.60 6.41 21.92
N ASP A 57 20.87 6.40 21.44
CA ASP A 57 21.83 5.33 21.70
C ASP A 57 22.50 5.48 23.09
N ILE A 58 22.90 6.68 23.48
CA ILE A 58 23.68 6.92 24.70
C ILE A 58 22.81 7.54 25.80
N GLY A 59 21.84 8.35 25.42
CA GLY A 59 20.88 9.01 26.29
C GLY A 59 19.46 8.49 26.07
N PRO A 60 18.48 9.10 26.71
CA PRO A 60 17.09 8.75 26.52
C PRO A 60 16.64 9.01 25.08
N SER A 61 15.69 8.23 24.61
CA SER A 61 14.91 8.57 23.43
C SER A 61 14.06 9.82 23.70
N GLY A 62 13.59 10.50 22.67
CA GLY A 62 12.81 11.72 22.82
C GLY A 62 11.54 11.71 21.99
N ILE A 63 10.47 12.27 22.55
CA ILE A 63 9.21 12.55 21.86
C ILE A 63 8.97 14.05 21.92
N TRP A 64 8.57 14.62 20.78
CA TRP A 64 8.14 16.01 20.67
C TRP A 64 6.78 16.07 20.00
N ARG A 65 5.80 16.58 20.71
CA ARG A 65 4.47 16.80 20.19
C ARG A 65 4.40 18.09 19.38
N ASN A 66 3.71 18.01 18.27
CA ASN A 66 3.42 19.11 17.35
C ASN A 66 2.10 19.80 17.75
N ASP A 67 2.10 21.13 17.85
CA ASP A 67 0.90 21.90 18.19
C ASP A 67 0.01 22.25 16.96
N GLY A 68 0.31 21.67 15.79
CA GLY A 68 -0.38 21.95 14.54
C GLY A 68 0.04 23.25 13.84
N ASN A 69 0.87 24.10 14.48
CA ASN A 69 1.46 25.29 13.87
C ASN A 69 2.92 25.06 13.47
N GLY A 70 3.43 23.82 13.70
CA GLY A 70 4.81 23.43 13.46
C GLY A 70 5.76 23.85 14.57
N ASP A 71 5.23 24.06 15.79
CA ASP A 71 6.03 24.23 16.98
C ASP A 71 6.00 22.92 17.80
N PHE A 72 7.17 22.48 18.24
CA PHE A 72 7.35 21.20 18.91
C PHE A 72 7.65 21.39 20.40
N THR A 73 6.96 20.61 21.23
CA THR A 73 7.17 20.59 22.68
C THR A 73 7.67 19.21 23.11
N TYR A 74 8.76 19.13 23.86
CA TYR A 74 9.23 17.87 24.43
C TYR A 74 8.21 17.33 25.44
N SER A 75 7.82 16.06 25.25
CA SER A 75 6.74 15.41 25.99
C SER A 75 7.07 13.97 26.40
N GLY A 76 8.33 13.54 26.27
CA GLY A 76 8.72 12.14 26.49
C GLY A 76 8.30 11.56 27.84
N ASP A 77 8.51 12.30 28.93
CA ASP A 77 8.23 11.82 30.28
C ASP A 77 6.72 11.73 30.59
N ASP A 78 5.90 12.51 29.89
CA ASP A 78 4.44 12.52 30.07
C ASP A 78 3.76 11.42 29.26
N ILE A 79 4.37 10.97 28.17
CA ILE A 79 3.80 10.02 27.22
C ILE A 79 4.12 8.59 27.63
N ILE A 80 5.39 8.31 27.95
CA ILE A 80 5.82 6.99 28.45
C ILE A 80 6.24 7.16 29.90
N PRO A 81 5.41 6.72 30.86
CA PRO A 81 5.74 6.83 32.28
C PRO A 81 7.04 6.08 32.58
N MET A 82 8.05 6.82 32.98
CA MET A 82 9.37 6.29 33.26
C MET A 82 9.48 5.86 34.70
N THR A 83 9.58 4.58 34.96
CA THR A 83 10.14 4.14 36.25
C THR A 83 11.60 3.80 36.04
N PRO A 84 12.54 4.47 36.70
CA PRO A 84 13.97 4.26 36.52
C PRO A 84 14.45 2.84 36.77
N THR A 85 13.61 2.01 37.39
CA THR A 85 13.89 0.60 37.72
C THR A 85 13.40 -0.37 36.66
N ASP A 86 12.41 0.02 35.84
CA ASP A 86 11.68 -0.92 35.00
C ASP A 86 11.99 -0.70 33.51
N ASN A 87 12.50 0.46 33.13
CA ASN A 87 12.83 0.79 31.75
C ASN A 87 14.10 1.63 31.61
N PRO A 88 15.29 1.08 31.89
CA PRO A 88 16.55 1.81 31.72
C PRO A 88 16.85 2.18 30.26
N GLY A 89 16.20 1.53 29.28
CA GLY A 89 16.41 1.80 27.86
C GLY A 89 15.77 3.09 27.37
N TRP A 90 14.72 3.56 28.00
CA TRP A 90 14.04 4.78 27.57
C TRP A 90 14.72 6.06 28.05
N GLY A 91 15.07 6.15 29.30
CA GLY A 91 15.44 7.42 29.93
C GLY A 91 16.72 7.46 30.71
N SER A 92 17.53 6.42 30.73
CA SER A 92 18.77 6.44 31.45
C SER A 92 19.92 6.95 30.59
N TRP A 93 20.80 7.78 31.18
CA TRP A 93 22.04 8.23 30.57
C TRP A 93 23.16 7.18 30.61
N ASP A 94 22.83 5.93 30.89
CA ASP A 94 23.77 4.82 31.03
C ASP A 94 24.06 4.06 29.71
N GLY A 95 23.61 4.62 28.59
CA GLY A 95 23.77 4.03 27.27
C GLY A 95 22.67 3.02 26.97
N SER A 96 21.49 3.53 26.60
CA SER A 96 20.29 2.74 26.32
C SER A 96 20.45 1.76 25.16
N GLY A 97 21.27 2.10 24.15
CA GLY A 97 21.50 1.25 22.99
C GLY A 97 20.29 1.13 22.06
N ASN A 98 19.42 2.13 22.03
CA ASN A 98 18.26 2.17 21.14
C ASN A 98 18.75 2.46 19.71
N TYR A 99 18.46 1.56 18.77
CA TYR A 99 18.96 1.65 17.40
C TYR A 99 17.83 1.80 16.38
N GLY A 100 16.91 0.88 16.31
CA GLY A 100 15.75 0.95 15.43
C GLY A 100 14.48 1.26 16.22
N SER A 101 13.55 1.93 15.57
CA SER A 101 12.20 2.13 16.07
C SER A 101 11.21 2.09 14.92
N THR A 102 10.03 1.56 15.20
CA THR A 102 8.94 1.45 14.24
C THR A 102 7.64 1.80 14.95
N PHE A 103 6.86 2.72 14.38
CA PHE A 103 5.47 2.90 14.74
C PHE A 103 4.61 2.04 13.84
N THR A 104 3.74 1.21 14.42
CA THR A 104 2.85 0.31 13.71
C THR A 104 1.67 -0.04 14.58
N ASP A 105 0.49 -0.10 14.00
CA ASP A 105 -0.73 -0.64 14.63
C ASP A 105 -0.67 -2.19 14.56
N TYR A 106 0.18 -2.80 15.43
CA TYR A 106 0.51 -4.22 15.30
C TYR A 106 -0.63 -5.15 15.71
N ASP A 107 -1.56 -4.67 16.53
CA ASP A 107 -2.75 -5.42 16.99
C ASP A 107 -4.05 -4.96 16.30
N LEU A 108 -3.93 -4.00 15.38
CA LEU A 108 -5.01 -3.50 14.51
C LEU A 108 -6.19 -2.89 15.29
N ASP A 109 -5.88 -2.19 16.38
CA ASP A 109 -6.88 -1.49 17.21
C ASP A 109 -7.12 -0.04 16.77
N GLY A 110 -6.31 0.49 15.84
CA GLY A 110 -6.43 1.81 15.22
C GLY A 110 -5.49 2.86 15.80
N ASP A 111 -4.66 2.49 16.78
CA ASP A 111 -3.68 3.35 17.42
C ASP A 111 -2.24 2.89 17.13
N LEU A 112 -1.35 3.81 16.83
CA LEU A 112 0.05 3.45 16.53
C LEU A 112 0.82 3.09 17.79
N ASP A 113 1.29 1.85 17.86
CA ASP A 113 2.20 1.35 18.87
C ASP A 113 3.66 1.68 18.53
N LEU A 114 4.54 1.60 19.49
CA LEU A 114 5.97 1.87 19.30
C LEU A 114 6.81 0.64 19.64
N TYR A 115 7.54 0.13 18.66
CA TYR A 115 8.54 -0.90 18.86
C TYR A 115 9.95 -0.33 18.80
N ILE A 116 10.79 -0.67 19.79
CA ILE A 116 12.19 -0.23 19.89
C ILE A 116 13.11 -1.44 19.94
N THR A 117 14.11 -1.47 19.05
CA THR A 117 15.19 -2.46 19.07
C THR A 117 16.42 -1.93 19.82
N HIS A 118 17.07 -2.82 20.54
CA HIS A 118 18.23 -2.51 21.37
C HIS A 118 19.48 -3.26 20.89
N CYS A 119 20.52 -2.52 20.55
CA CYS A 119 21.82 -3.07 20.18
C CYS A 119 22.95 -2.55 21.07
N ARG A 120 22.83 -2.68 22.39
CA ARG A 120 23.89 -2.20 23.30
C ARG A 120 25.13 -3.04 23.16
N GLN A 121 26.13 -2.46 22.50
CA GLN A 121 27.45 -3.07 22.36
C GLN A 121 28.19 -3.12 23.70
N SER A 122 29.10 -4.10 23.85
CA SER A 122 29.90 -4.31 25.07
C SER A 122 29.11 -4.77 26.31
N VAL A 123 27.85 -5.10 26.15
CA VAL A 123 27.02 -5.76 27.15
C VAL A 123 26.81 -7.21 26.71
N SER A 124 27.34 -8.16 27.48
CA SER A 124 27.30 -9.57 27.10
C SER A 124 26.07 -10.33 27.62
N SER A 125 25.35 -9.77 28.58
CA SER A 125 24.18 -10.43 29.17
C SER A 125 22.95 -10.15 28.34
N SER A 126 22.30 -11.18 27.82
CA SER A 126 21.00 -11.08 27.14
C SER A 126 19.84 -10.71 28.07
N THR A 127 20.08 -10.65 29.38
CA THR A 127 19.10 -10.20 30.38
C THR A 127 19.36 -8.77 30.85
N ASP A 128 20.36 -8.08 30.30
CA ASP A 128 20.59 -6.68 30.59
C ASP A 128 19.45 -5.84 29.92
N PRO A 129 18.76 -4.99 30.69
CA PRO A 129 17.64 -4.21 30.14
C PRO A 129 18.00 -3.37 28.91
N ARG A 130 19.27 -2.95 28.77
CA ARG A 130 19.76 -2.19 27.61
C ARG A 130 19.89 -3.03 26.32
N ARG A 131 19.54 -4.30 26.39
CA ARG A 131 19.52 -5.22 25.26
C ARG A 131 18.13 -5.78 24.97
N ILE A 132 17.17 -5.58 25.86
CA ILE A 132 15.84 -6.14 25.72
C ILE A 132 15.01 -5.22 24.82
N ASN A 133 14.60 -5.72 23.66
CA ASN A 133 13.67 -5.02 22.79
C ASN A 133 12.33 -4.75 23.49
N GLN A 134 11.68 -3.65 23.15
CA GLN A 134 10.49 -3.18 23.84
C GLN A 134 9.36 -2.86 22.85
N MET A 135 8.16 -3.32 23.18
CA MET A 135 6.91 -2.89 22.57
C MET A 135 6.17 -2.00 23.56
N PHE A 136 5.77 -0.85 23.11
CA PHE A 136 4.96 0.10 23.87
C PHE A 136 3.60 0.21 23.20
N ILE A 137 2.56 -0.23 23.91
CA ILE A 137 1.18 -0.19 23.44
C ILE A 137 0.62 1.21 23.68
N ASN A 138 0.00 1.77 22.66
CA ASN A 138 -0.77 3.01 22.79
C ASN A 138 -2.07 2.73 23.57
N ASN A 139 -2.40 3.59 24.51
CA ASN A 139 -3.62 3.44 25.31
C ASN A 139 -4.84 4.14 24.67
N GLY A 140 -4.72 4.67 23.45
CA GLY A 140 -5.76 5.44 22.77
C GLY A 140 -5.96 6.87 23.29
N ASP A 141 -5.11 7.31 24.21
CA ASP A 141 -5.13 8.68 24.77
C ASP A 141 -3.79 9.40 24.57
N GLY A 142 -2.94 8.86 23.69
CA GLY A 142 -1.60 9.37 23.41
C GLY A 142 -0.57 9.08 24.50
N THR A 143 -0.90 8.20 25.46
CA THR A 143 0.05 7.62 26.40
C THR A 143 0.35 6.17 26.05
N TYR A 144 1.52 5.68 26.45
CA TYR A 144 1.99 4.35 26.12
C TYR A 144 2.32 3.53 27.37
N ALA A 145 2.10 2.23 27.28
CA ALA A 145 2.50 1.27 28.31
C ALA A 145 3.39 0.17 27.72
N GLU A 146 4.50 -0.20 28.36
CA GLU A 146 5.32 -1.32 27.89
C GLU A 146 4.55 -2.64 28.04
N ASP A 147 4.50 -3.42 26.97
CA ASP A 147 3.95 -4.78 26.99
C ASP A 147 4.95 -5.77 27.57
N PHE A 148 4.68 -6.22 28.76
CA PHE A 148 5.45 -7.27 29.45
C PHE A 148 4.85 -8.67 29.25
N THR A 149 3.64 -8.79 28.68
CA THR A 149 2.81 -9.96 28.89
C THR A 149 2.76 -10.93 27.72
N ASN A 150 2.80 -10.45 26.47
CA ASN A 150 2.32 -11.26 25.36
C ASN A 150 3.33 -11.63 24.30
N ASN A 151 4.53 -11.04 24.26
CA ASN A 151 5.40 -11.28 23.13
C ASN A 151 6.83 -11.59 23.51
N ASN A 152 7.06 -12.74 24.13
CA ASN A 152 8.40 -13.25 24.45
C ASN A 152 9.33 -13.28 23.22
N GLN A 153 8.80 -13.35 22.00
CA GLN A 153 9.56 -13.37 20.76
C GLN A 153 9.94 -11.96 20.29
N LEU A 154 9.11 -10.96 20.50
CA LEU A 154 9.45 -9.55 20.24
C LEU A 154 10.38 -8.99 21.32
N ARG A 155 10.19 -9.42 22.59
CA ARG A 155 10.94 -8.94 23.76
C ARG A 155 12.15 -9.81 24.06
N ILE A 156 13.16 -9.76 23.18
CA ILE A 156 14.41 -10.54 23.33
C ILE A 156 15.60 -9.68 23.71
N GLY A 157 16.62 -10.28 24.31
CA GLY A 157 17.87 -9.65 24.70
C GLY A 157 19.01 -9.82 23.69
N ALA A 158 18.71 -9.77 22.40
CA ALA A 158 19.69 -9.80 21.32
C ALA A 158 20.31 -8.42 21.06
N GLN A 159 21.33 -8.37 20.19
CA GLN A 159 21.78 -7.10 19.61
C GLN A 159 20.96 -6.82 18.35
N SER A 160 19.72 -6.42 18.53
CA SER A 160 18.77 -6.17 17.44
C SER A 160 18.98 -4.77 16.85
N TRP A 161 18.91 -4.66 15.51
CA TRP A 161 19.11 -3.38 14.81
C TRP A 161 17.82 -2.81 14.25
N THR A 162 17.11 -3.57 13.44
CA THR A 162 15.86 -3.12 12.84
C THR A 162 14.81 -4.22 12.89
N THR A 163 13.57 -3.80 12.88
CA THR A 163 12.41 -4.70 12.72
C THR A 163 11.45 -4.04 11.74
N ASP A 164 11.14 -4.74 10.66
CA ASP A 164 10.09 -4.36 9.71
C ASP A 164 8.85 -5.24 9.97
N PHE A 165 7.68 -4.63 9.93
CA PHE A 165 6.39 -5.28 10.15
C PHE A 165 5.58 -5.31 8.85
N GLN A 166 5.27 -6.49 8.33
CA GLN A 166 4.44 -6.69 7.13
C GLN A 166 3.68 -8.00 7.25
N ASP A 167 2.52 -8.08 6.66
CA ASP A 167 1.78 -9.33 6.48
C ASP A 167 2.44 -10.11 5.33
N PHE A 168 3.31 -11.10 5.65
CA PHE A 168 4.03 -11.84 4.61
C PHE A 168 3.32 -13.12 4.16
N ASP A 169 2.33 -13.60 4.92
CA ASP A 169 1.58 -14.80 4.56
C ASP A 169 0.11 -14.52 4.17
N ASN A 170 -0.28 -13.25 4.14
CA ASN A 170 -1.59 -12.73 3.73
C ASN A 170 -2.74 -13.27 4.60
N ASP A 171 -2.51 -13.43 5.91
CA ASP A 171 -3.54 -13.82 6.86
C ASP A 171 -4.24 -12.63 7.54
N GLY A 172 -3.71 -11.41 7.36
CA GLY A 172 -4.30 -10.16 7.80
C GLY A 172 -3.70 -9.57 9.06
N ASP A 173 -2.73 -10.23 9.67
CA ASP A 173 -1.93 -9.77 10.80
C ASP A 173 -0.60 -9.18 10.31
N PHE A 174 0.00 -8.24 11.05
CA PHE A 174 1.36 -7.83 10.77
C PHE A 174 2.36 -8.76 11.44
N ASP A 175 3.15 -9.43 10.60
CA ASP A 175 4.31 -10.23 10.99
C ASP A 175 5.55 -9.34 11.13
N ALA A 176 6.68 -9.90 11.60
CA ALA A 176 7.90 -9.11 11.76
C ALA A 176 9.15 -9.84 11.27
N PHE A 177 10.05 -9.08 10.64
CA PHE A 177 11.42 -9.53 10.37
C PHE A 177 12.42 -8.68 11.16
N MET A 178 13.18 -9.33 12.02
CA MET A 178 14.13 -8.67 12.93
C MET A 178 15.57 -9.05 12.59
N THR A 179 16.43 -8.03 12.44
CA THR A 179 17.87 -8.22 12.24
C THR A 179 18.63 -8.22 13.56
N ASN A 180 19.55 -9.16 13.74
CA ASN A 180 20.33 -9.34 14.95
C ASN A 180 21.83 -9.55 14.65
N HIS A 181 22.72 -9.01 15.50
CA HIS A 181 24.16 -9.13 15.32
C HIS A 181 24.80 -10.32 16.04
N ASP A 182 24.21 -10.79 17.13
CA ASP A 182 24.83 -11.83 17.98
C ASP A 182 24.04 -13.13 18.08
N VAL A 183 22.86 -13.18 17.46
CA VAL A 183 22.01 -14.36 17.27
C VAL A 183 21.49 -14.36 15.84
N ASN A 184 20.77 -15.40 15.43
CA ASN A 184 20.09 -15.42 14.14
C ASN A 184 19.11 -14.26 14.02
N ASN A 185 18.90 -13.77 12.80
CA ASN A 185 17.72 -12.96 12.48
C ASN A 185 16.46 -13.74 12.85
N MET A 186 15.35 -13.06 13.01
CA MET A 186 14.08 -13.70 13.33
C MET A 186 13.04 -13.36 12.27
N LEU A 187 12.32 -14.36 11.83
CA LEU A 187 11.10 -14.22 11.04
C LEU A 187 9.94 -14.60 11.96
N LEU A 188 9.23 -13.61 12.43
CA LEU A 188 8.20 -13.73 13.44
C LEU A 188 6.83 -13.71 12.77
N ARG A 189 6.22 -14.89 12.61
CA ARG A 189 4.83 -14.97 12.17
C ARG A 189 3.90 -14.64 13.33
N ASN A 190 3.00 -13.71 13.09
CA ASN A 190 1.94 -13.33 14.00
C ASN A 190 0.73 -14.25 13.78
N ASP A 191 0.25 -14.89 14.82
CA ASP A 191 -0.98 -15.69 14.79
C ASP A 191 -1.98 -15.02 15.76
N ASN A 192 -2.66 -13.96 15.38
CA ASN A 192 -3.62 -13.18 16.20
C ASN A 192 -2.97 -12.64 17.50
N GLY A 193 -1.88 -11.91 17.39
CA GLY A 193 -1.14 -11.30 18.50
C GLY A 193 -0.13 -12.23 19.18
N VAL A 194 0.09 -13.45 18.65
CA VAL A 194 1.07 -14.40 19.17
C VAL A 194 2.18 -14.60 18.14
N PHE A 195 3.35 -14.01 18.38
CA PHE A 195 4.49 -14.11 17.47
C PHE A 195 5.26 -15.44 17.67
N ASN A 196 5.50 -16.12 16.56
CA ASN A 196 6.20 -17.40 16.51
C ASN A 196 7.43 -17.26 15.57
N ASP A 197 8.63 -17.50 16.07
CA ASP A 197 9.82 -17.49 15.24
C ASP A 197 9.85 -18.73 14.34
N ILE A 198 9.76 -18.48 13.02
CA ILE A 198 9.79 -19.52 11.99
C ILE A 198 11.05 -19.41 11.10
N PHE A 199 12.06 -18.65 11.52
CA PHE A 199 13.29 -18.45 10.75
C PHE A 199 13.96 -19.76 10.36
N ASP A 200 14.08 -20.68 11.31
CA ASP A 200 14.64 -22.00 11.04
C ASP A 200 13.69 -22.84 10.16
N GLY A 201 14.13 -23.16 8.96
CA GLY A 201 13.33 -23.90 7.97
C GLY A 201 12.58 -23.04 6.97
N SER A 202 12.56 -21.73 7.14
CA SER A 202 11.97 -20.80 6.18
C SER A 202 12.75 -20.64 4.88
N GLY A 203 14.02 -21.08 4.82
CA GLY A 203 14.91 -20.83 3.68
C GLY A 203 15.72 -19.54 3.79
N LEU A 204 15.43 -18.70 4.78
CA LEU A 204 16.30 -17.58 5.15
C LEU A 204 17.60 -18.08 5.78
N ASP A 205 18.69 -17.36 5.59
CA ASP A 205 20.00 -17.71 6.14
C ASP A 205 20.72 -16.51 6.77
N MET A 206 21.80 -16.78 7.48
CA MET A 206 22.68 -15.77 8.08
C MET A 206 23.87 -15.43 7.17
N SER A 207 23.67 -15.42 5.85
CA SER A 207 24.75 -15.12 4.89
C SER A 207 25.19 -13.65 4.90
N VAL A 208 24.35 -12.76 5.43
CA VAL A 208 24.73 -11.35 5.66
C VAL A 208 25.34 -11.26 7.06
N GLY A 209 26.64 -11.09 7.12
CA GLY A 209 27.32 -10.78 8.39
C GLY A 209 26.98 -9.39 8.88
N THR A 210 26.75 -9.21 10.17
CA THR A 210 26.40 -7.94 10.79
C THR A 210 25.27 -7.22 10.04
N PRO A 211 24.05 -7.80 10.02
CA PRO A 211 22.91 -7.24 9.29
C PRO A 211 22.50 -5.89 9.89
N ILE A 212 22.23 -4.91 9.03
CA ILE A 212 21.85 -3.54 9.42
C ILE A 212 20.37 -3.33 9.19
N GLN A 213 19.85 -3.75 8.05
CA GLN A 213 18.47 -3.48 7.65
C GLN A 213 17.81 -4.76 7.15
N GLY A 214 16.58 -4.99 7.57
CA GLY A 214 15.63 -5.88 6.92
C GLY A 214 14.55 -5.05 6.26
N LEU A 215 14.23 -5.31 5.01
CA LEU A 215 13.15 -4.71 4.24
C LEU A 215 12.21 -5.79 3.75
N MET A 216 10.93 -5.62 4.01
CA MET A 216 9.87 -6.54 3.62
C MET A 216 8.91 -5.85 2.65
N ARG A 217 8.93 -6.24 1.35
CA ARG A 217 8.01 -5.73 0.31
C ARG A 217 7.82 -6.79 -0.77
N ASP A 218 6.72 -6.72 -1.47
CA ASP A 218 6.46 -7.49 -2.69
C ASP A 218 7.16 -6.79 -3.87
N PHE A 219 8.39 -7.24 -4.21
CA PHE A 219 9.21 -6.59 -5.23
C PHE A 219 8.90 -7.07 -6.66
N ASP A 220 8.22 -8.19 -6.82
CA ASP A 220 7.87 -8.72 -8.14
C ASP A 220 6.35 -8.77 -8.41
N ASN A 221 5.57 -8.15 -7.54
CA ASN A 221 4.11 -8.04 -7.61
C ASN A 221 3.40 -9.40 -7.68
N ASP A 222 3.96 -10.45 -7.05
CA ASP A 222 3.38 -11.77 -7.03
C ASP A 222 2.39 -12.02 -5.88
N MET A 223 2.08 -10.97 -5.09
CA MET A 223 1.20 -10.90 -3.92
C MET A 223 1.89 -11.23 -2.58
N TYR A 224 3.08 -11.80 -2.59
CA TYR A 224 3.76 -12.22 -1.39
C TYR A 224 4.93 -11.30 -1.07
N VAL A 225 5.06 -10.95 0.21
CA VAL A 225 6.10 -10.02 0.68
C VAL A 225 7.45 -10.72 0.75
N ASP A 226 8.41 -10.24 -0.02
CA ASP A 226 9.81 -10.69 -0.05
C ASP A 226 10.64 -10.04 1.06
N VAL A 227 11.88 -10.50 1.25
CA VAL A 227 12.81 -9.95 2.24
C VAL A 227 14.15 -9.58 1.59
N ILE A 228 14.60 -8.33 1.81
CA ILE A 228 15.98 -7.93 1.53
C ILE A 228 16.68 -7.64 2.85
N VAL A 229 17.89 -8.20 3.02
CA VAL A 229 18.75 -7.95 4.17
C VAL A 229 20.02 -7.26 3.71
N THR A 230 20.37 -6.11 4.30
CA THR A 230 21.66 -5.43 4.09
C THR A 230 22.53 -5.52 5.32
N GLY A 231 23.82 -5.24 5.18
CA GLY A 231 24.73 -5.32 6.30
C GLY A 231 26.06 -4.61 6.09
N SER A 232 26.87 -4.54 7.14
CA SER A 232 28.16 -3.85 7.16
C SER A 232 29.36 -4.75 6.86
N ASP A 233 29.16 -6.04 6.56
CA ASP A 233 30.23 -6.94 6.19
C ASP A 233 30.62 -6.77 4.72
N ASN A 234 31.92 -6.55 4.47
CA ASN A 234 32.47 -6.35 3.13
C ASN A 234 32.48 -7.62 2.25
N THR A 235 32.10 -8.78 2.76
CA THR A 235 32.16 -10.07 2.03
C THR A 235 30.81 -10.53 1.50
N THR A 236 29.73 -10.26 2.23
CA THR A 236 28.35 -10.56 1.84
C THR A 236 27.43 -9.49 2.44
N SER A 237 27.30 -8.40 1.73
CA SER A 237 26.64 -7.19 2.25
C SER A 237 25.15 -7.13 2.04
N TYR A 238 24.55 -8.09 1.33
CA TYR A 238 23.11 -8.18 1.15
C TYR A 238 22.68 -9.61 0.84
N ALA A 239 21.41 -9.88 1.07
CA ALA A 239 20.69 -11.05 0.56
C ALA A 239 19.27 -10.64 0.15
N TYR A 240 18.80 -11.18 -0.96
CA TYR A 240 17.41 -11.06 -1.40
C TYR A 240 16.77 -12.44 -1.35
N TYR A 241 15.62 -12.51 -0.71
CA TYR A 241 14.84 -13.72 -0.54
C TYR A 241 13.43 -13.51 -1.07
N LYS A 242 13.10 -14.24 -2.14
CA LYS A 242 11.77 -14.26 -2.70
C LYS A 242 10.87 -15.17 -1.84
N ASN A 243 9.70 -14.67 -1.47
CA ASN A 243 8.67 -15.44 -0.78
C ASN A 243 8.01 -16.44 -1.76
N ASN A 244 7.84 -17.68 -1.33
CA ASN A 244 7.22 -18.73 -2.14
C ASN A 244 5.70 -18.86 -1.89
N GLY A 245 5.12 -18.06 -0.98
CA GLY A 245 3.71 -18.09 -0.61
C GLY A 245 3.29 -19.26 0.29
N ASP A 246 4.25 -19.92 0.93
CA ASP A 246 4.03 -21.06 1.83
C ASP A 246 4.84 -20.95 3.13
N ASN A 247 5.17 -19.75 3.54
CA ASN A 247 6.04 -19.42 4.67
C ASN A 247 7.51 -19.85 4.47
N THR A 248 7.90 -20.14 3.21
CA THR A 248 9.27 -20.38 2.83
C THR A 248 9.78 -19.37 1.82
N PHE A 249 11.09 -19.19 1.77
CA PHE A 249 11.76 -18.21 0.93
C PHE A 249 12.86 -18.85 0.10
N THR A 250 13.05 -18.33 -1.10
CA THR A 250 14.13 -18.73 -2.01
C THR A 250 15.13 -17.59 -2.18
N LYS A 251 16.39 -17.83 -1.82
CA LYS A 251 17.46 -16.84 -2.01
C LYS A 251 17.74 -16.61 -3.49
N ILE A 252 17.80 -15.34 -3.88
CA ILE A 252 18.12 -14.89 -5.24
C ILE A 252 19.50 -14.21 -5.21
N ASP A 253 20.46 -14.78 -5.91
CA ASP A 253 21.82 -14.26 -5.96
C ASP A 253 22.03 -13.26 -7.09
N GLY A 254 22.98 -12.32 -6.89
CA GLY A 254 23.49 -11.46 -7.95
C GLY A 254 22.64 -10.25 -8.33
N VAL A 255 21.64 -9.90 -7.52
CA VAL A 255 20.68 -8.82 -7.83
C VAL A 255 21.34 -7.44 -7.79
N PHE A 256 22.09 -7.12 -6.76
CA PHE A 256 22.58 -5.74 -6.50
C PHE A 256 24.09 -5.55 -6.75
N GLY A 257 24.78 -6.46 -7.39
CA GLY A 257 26.19 -6.32 -7.74
C GLY A 257 27.15 -6.56 -6.59
N SER A 258 28.11 -5.67 -6.36
CA SER A 258 29.20 -5.90 -5.43
C SER A 258 28.91 -5.49 -3.98
N SER A 259 29.75 -5.95 -3.06
CA SER A 259 29.72 -5.79 -1.60
C SER A 259 29.61 -4.34 -1.10
N GLY A 260 29.14 -4.15 0.14
CA GLY A 260 29.15 -2.89 0.86
C GLY A 260 27.81 -2.13 0.90
N LEU A 261 26.73 -2.76 0.42
CA LEU A 261 25.39 -2.20 0.50
C LEU A 261 24.93 -2.09 1.95
N TYR A 262 24.90 -0.88 2.46
CA TYR A 262 24.69 -0.61 3.87
C TYR A 262 23.20 -0.44 4.19
N SER A 263 22.50 0.38 3.44
CA SER A 263 21.12 0.75 3.67
C SER A 263 20.41 1.03 2.34
N MET A 264 19.12 0.75 2.28
CA MET A 264 18.27 0.94 1.10
C MET A 264 17.01 1.70 1.45
N ALA A 265 16.55 2.55 0.53
CA ALA A 265 15.22 3.12 0.51
C ALA A 265 14.46 2.64 -0.72
N ILE A 266 13.14 2.56 -0.59
CA ILE A 266 12.26 2.04 -1.64
C ILE A 266 11.24 3.06 -2.11
N GLY A 267 10.85 2.96 -3.37
CA GLY A 267 9.79 3.71 -4.02
C GLY A 267 9.75 3.39 -5.50
N ASP A 268 8.64 3.64 -6.15
CA ASP A 268 8.52 3.51 -7.60
C ASP A 268 8.91 4.86 -8.24
N LEU A 269 10.10 4.93 -8.81
CA LEU A 269 10.72 6.16 -9.33
C LEU A 269 10.30 6.48 -10.77
N ASN A 270 9.88 5.48 -11.52
CA ASN A 270 9.49 5.60 -12.93
C ASN A 270 7.98 5.48 -13.14
N HIS A 271 7.21 5.24 -12.07
CA HIS A 271 5.75 5.07 -12.06
C HIS A 271 5.24 3.91 -12.93
N ASP A 272 5.95 2.78 -12.92
CA ASP A 272 5.56 1.57 -13.62
C ASP A 272 4.85 0.53 -12.71
N GLY A 273 4.74 0.83 -11.41
CA GLY A 273 4.08 0.00 -10.40
C GLY A 273 4.98 -1.03 -9.76
N PHE A 274 6.25 -1.08 -10.12
CA PHE A 274 7.24 -1.94 -9.48
C PHE A 274 8.14 -1.12 -8.57
N ILE A 275 8.46 -1.67 -7.41
CA ILE A 275 9.26 -0.98 -6.40
C ILE A 275 10.72 -0.94 -6.84
N ASP A 276 11.26 0.28 -7.00
CA ASP A 276 12.65 0.57 -7.23
C ASP A 276 13.41 0.75 -5.93
N LEU A 277 14.74 0.73 -6.00
CA LEU A 277 15.62 0.76 -4.86
C LEU A 277 16.69 1.84 -5.01
N TYR A 278 16.87 2.64 -3.96
CA TYR A 278 18.04 3.48 -3.77
C TYR A 278 18.91 2.88 -2.67
N GLY A 279 20.16 2.60 -2.94
CA GLY A 279 21.08 2.00 -1.99
C GLY A 279 22.30 2.85 -1.71
N SER A 280 22.67 2.95 -0.44
CA SER A 280 23.88 3.63 0.01
C SER A 280 24.99 2.63 0.34
N TYR A 281 26.22 3.00 -0.01
CA TYR A 281 27.40 2.20 0.25
C TYR A 281 28.23 2.81 1.36
N ALA A 282 28.42 2.08 2.45
CA ALA A 282 29.29 2.45 3.55
C ALA A 282 29.99 1.22 4.14
N THR A 283 31.12 1.45 4.80
CA THR A 283 31.76 0.39 5.60
C THR A 283 31.16 0.36 7.01
N ILE A 284 30.94 1.53 7.57
CA ILE A 284 30.20 1.81 8.81
C ILE A 284 29.69 3.25 8.70
N TYR A 285 28.75 3.64 9.54
CA TYR A 285 28.14 5.00 9.57
C TYR A 285 29.16 6.15 9.73
N THR A 286 30.38 5.88 10.23
CA THR A 286 31.45 6.87 10.39
C THR A 286 32.48 6.87 9.26
N ASN A 287 32.44 5.88 8.35
CA ASN A 287 33.40 5.75 7.26
C ASN A 287 32.67 5.73 5.91
N PRO A 288 32.61 6.87 5.21
CA PRO A 288 32.01 6.93 3.90
C PRO A 288 32.73 5.98 2.93
N SER A 289 31.98 5.33 2.07
CA SER A 289 32.50 4.52 0.98
C SER A 289 33.02 5.40 -0.15
N ASN A 290 34.00 4.88 -0.93
CA ASN A 290 34.35 5.45 -2.22
C ASN A 290 33.47 4.90 -3.36
N THR A 291 32.60 3.95 -3.07
CA THR A 291 31.58 3.43 -3.99
C THR A 291 30.43 4.43 -4.03
N PRO A 292 30.07 4.97 -5.20
CA PRO A 292 28.90 5.83 -5.31
C PRO A 292 27.61 5.10 -4.91
N ASP A 293 26.68 5.82 -4.35
CA ASP A 293 25.32 5.31 -4.15
C ASP A 293 24.71 4.90 -5.48
N ALA A 294 23.77 3.97 -5.44
CA ALA A 294 23.17 3.40 -6.63
C ALA A 294 21.63 3.47 -6.58
N VAL A 295 21.07 3.59 -7.76
CA VAL A 295 19.64 3.42 -8.01
C VAL A 295 19.46 2.17 -8.87
N TRP A 296 18.59 1.27 -8.45
CA TRP A 296 18.16 0.13 -9.24
C TRP A 296 16.71 0.35 -9.64
N ILE A 297 16.50 0.46 -10.94
CA ILE A 297 15.15 0.45 -11.51
C ILE A 297 14.75 -1.00 -11.69
N ASN A 298 13.61 -1.36 -11.15
CA ASN A 298 13.03 -2.69 -11.30
C ASN A 298 12.54 -2.84 -12.75
N ASP A 299 13.03 -3.86 -13.45
CA ASP A 299 12.63 -4.09 -14.85
C ASP A 299 11.16 -4.58 -14.98
N GLY A 300 10.52 -4.90 -13.85
CA GLY A 300 9.14 -5.39 -13.80
C GLY A 300 8.96 -6.78 -14.42
N ASN A 301 7.71 -7.17 -14.50
CA ASN A 301 7.25 -8.39 -15.15
C ASN A 301 5.80 -8.21 -15.64
N ASP A 302 5.12 -9.29 -16.03
CA ASP A 302 3.73 -9.23 -16.52
C ASP A 302 2.68 -9.27 -15.38
N ASN A 303 3.08 -9.13 -14.10
CA ASN A 303 2.15 -9.11 -12.97
C ASN A 303 1.42 -7.77 -12.88
N ASN A 304 0.15 -7.86 -12.48
CA ASN A 304 -0.66 -6.68 -12.20
C ASN A 304 -0.37 -6.13 -10.81
N TRP A 305 -0.77 -4.88 -10.58
CA TRP A 305 -0.50 -4.15 -9.35
C TRP A 305 -1.56 -3.08 -9.07
N LEU A 306 -1.58 -2.56 -7.84
CA LEU A 306 -2.26 -1.33 -7.46
C LEU A 306 -1.39 -0.55 -6.47
N ALA A 307 -1.13 0.73 -6.76
CA ALA A 307 -0.44 1.63 -5.85
C ALA A 307 -1.45 2.59 -5.22
N VAL A 308 -1.61 2.54 -3.90
CA VAL A 308 -2.60 3.32 -3.15
C VAL A 308 -1.90 4.45 -2.41
N ASN A 309 -2.18 5.69 -2.83
CA ASN A 309 -1.73 6.91 -2.16
C ASN A 309 -2.85 7.45 -1.28
N LEU A 310 -2.60 7.61 0.01
CA LEU A 310 -3.58 8.09 0.98
C LEU A 310 -3.28 9.54 1.38
N GLU A 311 -4.33 10.37 1.45
CA GLU A 311 -4.23 11.77 1.91
C GLU A 311 -5.24 12.02 3.04
N GLY A 312 -4.75 12.28 4.25
CA GLY A 312 -5.59 12.64 5.40
C GLY A 312 -6.17 14.05 5.29
N THR A 313 -7.36 14.22 5.83
CA THR A 313 -8.06 15.52 5.97
C THR A 313 -8.49 15.80 7.41
N ILE A 314 -8.73 14.75 8.18
CA ILE A 314 -9.00 14.74 9.62
C ILE A 314 -7.81 14.10 10.32
N SER A 315 -7.41 12.92 9.86
CA SER A 315 -6.10 12.33 10.18
C SER A 315 -4.96 13.21 9.67
N ASN A 316 -3.75 12.94 10.10
CA ASN A 316 -2.56 13.61 9.58
C ASN A 316 -2.51 13.52 8.05
N ARG A 317 -2.07 14.61 7.40
CA ARG A 317 -2.10 14.73 5.93
C ARG A 317 -1.36 13.61 5.18
N SER A 318 -0.31 13.09 5.77
CA SER A 318 0.49 12.01 5.18
C SER A 318 -0.14 10.63 5.36
N ALA A 319 -1.28 10.55 6.05
CA ALA A 319 -2.02 9.33 6.37
C ALA A 319 -1.17 8.28 7.14
N ILE A 320 -0.11 8.71 7.83
CA ILE A 320 0.70 7.80 8.64
C ILE A 320 -0.18 7.18 9.71
N GLY A 321 -0.18 5.85 9.82
CA GLY A 321 -1.06 5.05 10.66
C GLY A 321 -2.33 4.55 9.98
N ALA A 322 -2.61 4.98 8.73
CA ALA A 322 -3.74 4.43 7.99
C ALA A 322 -3.43 3.01 7.49
N VAL A 323 -4.37 2.10 7.70
CA VAL A 323 -4.30 0.70 7.27
C VAL A 323 -5.17 0.49 6.05
N ALA A 324 -4.56 0.01 4.95
CA ALA A 324 -5.24 -0.32 3.71
C ALA A 324 -5.35 -1.85 3.55
N ARG A 325 -6.58 -2.35 3.41
CA ARG A 325 -6.87 -3.76 3.12
C ARG A 325 -7.45 -3.87 1.73
N MET A 326 -6.82 -4.68 0.88
CA MET A 326 -7.30 -4.94 -0.47
C MET A 326 -7.86 -6.35 -0.56
N TYR A 327 -9.08 -6.45 -1.07
CA TYR A 327 -9.82 -7.71 -1.21
C TYR A 327 -10.04 -8.07 -2.67
N GLY A 328 -10.00 -9.37 -2.97
CA GLY A 328 -10.29 -9.92 -4.28
C GLY A 328 -10.64 -11.41 -4.21
N PRO A 329 -10.97 -12.06 -5.36
CA PRO A 329 -11.25 -13.50 -5.39
C PRO A 329 -10.09 -14.38 -4.90
N TRP A 330 -8.90 -13.81 -4.80
CA TRP A 330 -7.64 -14.41 -4.38
C TRP A 330 -7.39 -14.29 -2.87
N GLY A 331 -8.20 -13.55 -2.13
CA GLY A 331 -8.07 -13.34 -0.70
C GLY A 331 -7.94 -11.87 -0.30
N MET A 332 -7.04 -11.58 0.63
CA MET A 332 -6.82 -10.26 1.18
C MET A 332 -5.32 -9.99 1.32
N GLN A 333 -4.93 -8.72 1.22
CA GLN A 333 -3.63 -8.19 1.59
C GLN A 333 -3.82 -6.97 2.48
N VAL A 334 -2.95 -6.75 3.45
CA VAL A 334 -2.95 -5.57 4.32
C VAL A 334 -1.62 -4.82 4.20
N ARG A 335 -1.69 -3.49 4.19
CA ARG A 335 -0.54 -2.57 4.23
C ARG A 335 -0.86 -1.40 5.15
N GLU A 336 0.16 -0.86 5.78
CA GLU A 336 0.06 0.32 6.63
C GLU A 336 0.96 1.44 6.09
N VAL A 337 0.54 2.68 6.23
CA VAL A 337 1.37 3.85 5.92
C VAL A 337 2.27 4.14 7.10
N ARG A 338 3.57 3.98 6.94
CA ARG A 338 4.57 4.19 7.99
C ARG A 338 5.64 5.18 7.59
N SER A 339 6.18 5.87 8.60
CA SER A 339 7.35 6.73 8.45
C SER A 339 8.49 6.21 9.31
N GLY A 340 9.59 5.81 8.66
CA GLY A 340 10.77 5.28 9.36
C GLY A 340 10.60 3.80 9.75
N GLU A 341 10.89 2.92 8.84
CA GLU A 341 10.73 1.46 9.01
C GLU A 341 12.07 0.73 9.16
N SER A 342 13.18 1.47 9.25
CA SER A 342 14.49 0.85 9.26
C SER A 342 15.53 1.82 9.82
N TYR A 343 16.81 1.46 9.71
CA TYR A 343 17.90 2.26 10.20
C TYR A 343 18.22 3.42 9.27
N GLY A 344 17.86 4.63 9.71
CA GLY A 344 18.29 5.88 9.08
C GLY A 344 17.63 6.22 7.75
N ILE A 345 16.47 5.63 7.42
CA ILE A 345 15.74 5.90 6.18
C ILE A 345 14.23 6.02 6.42
N CYS A 346 13.59 6.70 5.47
CA CYS A 346 12.14 6.71 5.32
C CYS A 346 11.81 6.22 3.89
N ASN A 347 10.94 5.25 3.80
CA ASN A 347 10.46 4.68 2.54
C ASN A 347 9.33 5.52 1.92
N SER A 348 8.89 5.15 0.73
CA SER A 348 7.66 5.70 0.14
C SER A 348 6.46 5.47 1.05
N LEU A 349 5.60 6.48 1.20
CA LEU A 349 4.35 6.38 1.95
C LEU A 349 3.21 5.73 1.13
N ILE A 350 3.48 5.35 -0.12
CA ILE A 350 2.52 4.69 -0.99
C ILE A 350 2.46 3.21 -0.63
N ASN A 351 1.24 2.69 -0.49
CA ASN A 351 0.99 1.26 -0.30
C ASN A 351 0.97 0.56 -1.65
N TYR A 352 1.95 -0.31 -1.89
CA TYR A 352 2.06 -1.10 -3.11
C TYR A 352 1.48 -2.50 -2.88
N PHE A 353 0.58 -2.91 -3.77
CA PHE A 353 -0.06 -4.22 -3.77
C PHE A 353 0.20 -4.93 -5.07
N GLY A 354 0.91 -6.04 -5.03
CA GLY A 354 1.02 -6.96 -6.15
C GLY A 354 -0.26 -7.77 -6.31
N LEU A 355 -0.59 -8.12 -7.54
CA LEU A 355 -1.80 -8.87 -7.90
C LEU A 355 -1.51 -10.15 -8.67
N ALA A 356 -0.24 -10.48 -8.93
CA ALA A 356 0.13 -11.54 -9.85
C ALA A 356 -0.62 -11.40 -11.19
N GLN A 357 -1.28 -12.43 -11.67
CA GLN A 357 -2.07 -12.38 -12.90
C GLN A 357 -3.56 -12.02 -12.66
N ASN A 358 -3.93 -11.63 -11.43
CA ASN A 358 -5.31 -11.25 -11.14
C ASN A 358 -5.63 -9.87 -11.70
N THR A 359 -6.82 -9.73 -12.28
CA THR A 359 -7.31 -8.47 -12.86
C THR A 359 -8.54 -7.92 -12.14
N GLN A 360 -9.04 -8.65 -11.14
CA GLN A 360 -10.20 -8.25 -10.36
C GLN A 360 -9.76 -7.88 -8.95
N ILE A 361 -10.15 -6.69 -8.52
CA ILE A 361 -10.10 -6.21 -7.15
C ILE A 361 -11.55 -5.97 -6.74
N ASP A 362 -12.00 -6.56 -5.64
CA ASP A 362 -13.37 -6.37 -5.18
C ASP A 362 -13.51 -5.06 -4.42
N SER A 363 -12.56 -4.76 -3.53
CA SER A 363 -12.53 -3.48 -2.83
C SER A 363 -11.16 -3.17 -2.24
N VAL A 364 -10.94 -1.88 -1.97
CA VAL A 364 -9.89 -1.37 -1.07
C VAL A 364 -10.57 -0.70 0.12
N VAL A 365 -10.27 -1.18 1.31
CA VAL A 365 -10.83 -0.70 2.58
C VAL A 365 -9.74 0.03 3.33
N ILE A 366 -10.00 1.26 3.74
CA ILE A 366 -9.07 2.10 4.49
C ILE A 366 -9.63 2.34 5.89
N ASP A 367 -8.87 1.94 6.90
CA ASP A 367 -9.07 2.36 8.27
C ASP A 367 -8.15 3.54 8.56
N TRP A 368 -8.73 4.70 8.77
CA TRP A 368 -8.00 5.94 9.01
C TRP A 368 -7.73 6.13 10.52
N PRO A 369 -6.60 6.75 10.92
CA PRO A 369 -6.33 7.06 12.32
C PRO A 369 -7.44 7.87 13.02
N SER A 370 -8.20 8.66 12.27
CA SER A 370 -9.39 9.37 12.76
C SER A 370 -10.56 8.46 13.17
N GLY A 371 -10.46 7.15 12.95
CA GLY A 371 -11.53 6.18 13.11
C GLY A 371 -12.53 6.12 11.95
N ILE A 372 -12.30 6.85 10.87
CA ILE A 372 -13.11 6.74 9.64
C ILE A 372 -12.77 5.41 8.96
N HIS A 373 -13.81 4.71 8.53
CA HIS A 373 -13.73 3.53 7.69
C HIS A 373 -14.23 3.89 6.29
N GLN A 374 -13.36 3.78 5.27
CA GLN A 374 -13.68 4.19 3.90
C GLN A 374 -13.45 3.03 2.94
N VAL A 375 -14.41 2.80 2.03
CA VAL A 375 -14.37 1.70 1.07
C VAL A 375 -14.34 2.26 -0.35
N VAL A 376 -13.47 1.72 -1.18
CA VAL A 376 -13.42 1.95 -2.64
C VAL A 376 -13.72 0.62 -3.32
N GLU A 377 -14.86 0.56 -3.97
CA GLU A 377 -15.34 -0.65 -4.64
C GLU A 377 -14.76 -0.78 -6.05
N ASN A 378 -14.33 -2.00 -6.41
CA ASN A 378 -13.89 -2.41 -7.75
C ASN A 378 -12.88 -1.46 -8.43
N PRO A 379 -11.81 -1.03 -7.78
CA PRO A 379 -10.80 -0.21 -8.47
C PRO A 379 -10.12 -1.05 -9.56
N SER A 380 -9.77 -0.39 -10.67
CA SER A 380 -9.01 -1.04 -11.74
C SER A 380 -7.57 -1.33 -11.33
N PRO A 381 -6.97 -2.45 -11.74
CA PRO A 381 -5.54 -2.69 -11.53
C PRO A 381 -4.66 -1.81 -12.42
N ASN A 382 -3.34 -1.86 -12.19
CA ASN A 382 -2.30 -1.18 -12.95
C ASN A 382 -2.44 0.34 -12.97
N GLN A 383 -2.71 0.93 -11.79
CA GLN A 383 -2.82 2.36 -11.62
C GLN A 383 -2.33 2.84 -10.25
N TYR A 384 -2.07 4.13 -10.17
CA TYR A 384 -1.96 4.88 -8.94
C TYR A 384 -3.34 5.39 -8.55
N LEU A 385 -3.86 4.93 -7.42
CA LEU A 385 -5.14 5.34 -6.87
C LEU A 385 -4.92 6.26 -5.68
N THR A 386 -5.33 7.52 -5.80
CA THR A 386 -5.33 8.44 -4.65
C THR A 386 -6.68 8.40 -3.96
N ILE A 387 -6.66 8.10 -2.66
CA ILE A 387 -7.84 8.09 -1.79
C ILE A 387 -7.66 9.21 -0.76
N ILE A 388 -8.59 10.17 -0.76
CA ILE A 388 -8.60 11.27 0.19
C ILE A 388 -9.60 10.95 1.29
N GLU A 389 -9.16 11.09 2.53
CA GLU A 389 -9.98 10.79 3.70
C GLU A 389 -11.33 11.52 3.66
N ASN A 390 -12.40 10.77 3.93
CA ASN A 390 -13.77 11.26 3.92
C ASN A 390 -14.21 11.92 2.60
N GLN A 391 -13.48 11.67 1.51
CA GLN A 391 -13.90 12.07 0.17
C GLN A 391 -14.27 10.86 -0.66
N CYS A 392 -15.28 11.04 -1.47
CA CYS A 392 -15.73 10.02 -2.38
C CYS A 392 -14.69 9.74 -3.47
N VAL A 393 -14.39 8.48 -3.69
CA VAL A 393 -13.81 8.01 -4.94
C VAL A 393 -14.97 7.59 -5.84
N ALA A 394 -15.28 8.44 -6.83
CA ALA A 394 -16.43 8.19 -7.71
C ALA A 394 -16.23 6.86 -8.47
N PRO A 395 -17.27 6.00 -8.53
CA PRO A 395 -17.17 4.75 -9.26
C PRO A 395 -16.89 5.00 -10.75
N GLU A 396 -16.09 4.15 -11.39
CA GLU A 396 -15.87 4.25 -12.82
C GLU A 396 -17.15 3.81 -13.55
N ALA A 397 -17.80 4.74 -14.28
CA ALA A 397 -19.03 4.45 -15.00
C ALA A 397 -18.74 4.04 -16.45
N PHE A 398 -19.15 2.85 -16.84
CA PHE A 398 -19.12 2.37 -18.23
C PHE A 398 -20.38 1.57 -18.55
N ILE A 399 -20.63 1.40 -19.85
CA ILE A 399 -21.72 0.60 -20.40
C ILE A 399 -21.11 -0.54 -21.22
N THR A 400 -21.50 -1.77 -20.93
CA THR A 400 -21.25 -2.95 -21.77
C THR A 400 -22.53 -3.32 -22.51
N SER A 401 -22.41 -3.85 -23.73
CA SER A 401 -23.54 -4.32 -24.51
C SER A 401 -23.44 -5.82 -24.76
N ALA A 402 -24.53 -6.54 -24.56
CA ALA A 402 -24.60 -7.99 -24.80
C ALA A 402 -24.55 -8.37 -26.30
N GLY A 403 -24.64 -7.39 -27.23
CA GLY A 403 -24.66 -7.61 -28.65
C GLY A 403 -24.26 -6.39 -29.48
N ALA A 404 -24.49 -6.45 -30.79
CA ALA A 404 -24.26 -5.35 -31.71
C ALA A 404 -25.20 -4.16 -31.41
N THR A 405 -24.70 -2.95 -31.54
CA THR A 405 -25.46 -1.71 -31.30
C THR A 405 -26.32 -1.28 -32.50
N LEU A 406 -26.32 -2.03 -33.58
CA LEU A 406 -27.25 -1.92 -34.70
C LEU A 406 -28.29 -3.07 -34.63
N LEU A 407 -29.53 -2.71 -34.35
CA LEU A 407 -30.68 -3.62 -34.19
C LEU A 407 -31.53 -3.64 -35.47
N CYS A 408 -32.18 -4.74 -35.74
CA CYS A 408 -33.32 -4.75 -36.62
C CYS A 408 -34.59 -4.29 -35.89
N GLN A 409 -35.60 -3.83 -36.65
CA GLN A 409 -36.86 -3.39 -36.06
C GLN A 409 -37.53 -4.51 -35.26
N GLY A 410 -37.78 -4.27 -33.95
CA GLY A 410 -38.38 -5.25 -33.05
C GLY A 410 -37.36 -6.09 -32.25
N GLU A 411 -36.09 -5.98 -32.52
CA GLU A 411 -35.05 -6.58 -31.69
C GLU A 411 -34.79 -5.78 -30.41
N THR A 412 -34.19 -6.43 -29.45
CA THR A 412 -33.80 -5.84 -28.14
C THR A 412 -32.30 -5.99 -27.90
N LEU A 413 -31.72 -5.06 -27.22
CA LEU A 413 -30.35 -5.10 -26.76
C LEU A 413 -30.31 -4.82 -25.26
N ASP A 414 -29.61 -5.67 -24.51
CA ASP A 414 -29.35 -5.43 -23.10
C ASP A 414 -28.02 -4.68 -22.95
N LEU A 415 -28.10 -3.56 -22.26
CA LEU A 415 -27.00 -2.73 -21.82
C LEU A 415 -26.80 -2.96 -20.33
N GLU A 416 -25.57 -3.14 -19.90
CA GLU A 416 -25.22 -3.36 -18.50
C GLU A 416 -24.27 -2.25 -18.03
N ALA A 417 -24.64 -1.62 -16.91
CA ALA A 417 -23.79 -0.64 -16.23
C ALA A 417 -22.76 -1.32 -15.35
N THR A 418 -21.70 -0.60 -14.99
CA THR A 418 -20.69 -1.00 -14.01
C THR A 418 -21.30 -1.73 -12.83
N VAL A 419 -20.73 -2.88 -12.48
CA VAL A 419 -21.17 -3.68 -11.32
C VAL A 419 -20.51 -3.16 -10.05
N GLY A 420 -21.27 -2.99 -8.96
CA GLY A 420 -20.76 -2.64 -7.64
C GLY A 420 -21.79 -2.90 -6.54
N SER A 421 -21.29 -3.23 -5.35
CA SER A 421 -22.16 -3.52 -4.22
C SER A 421 -22.89 -2.28 -3.74
N GLY A 422 -24.23 -2.29 -3.83
CA GLY A 422 -25.06 -1.17 -3.37
C GLY A 422 -25.14 0.02 -4.30
N TYR A 423 -24.55 -0.02 -5.48
CA TYR A 423 -24.65 1.08 -6.45
C TYR A 423 -26.07 1.36 -6.89
N LEU A 424 -26.36 2.62 -7.12
CA LEU A 424 -27.60 3.12 -7.72
C LEU A 424 -27.31 3.59 -9.15
N TYR A 425 -28.29 3.48 -10.02
CA TYR A 425 -28.14 3.77 -11.43
C TYR A 425 -29.19 4.78 -11.89
N GLU A 426 -28.80 5.70 -12.76
CA GLU A 426 -29.66 6.66 -13.42
C GLU A 426 -29.32 6.67 -14.92
N TRP A 427 -30.11 5.96 -15.73
CA TRP A 427 -29.94 5.97 -17.17
C TRP A 427 -30.52 7.23 -17.81
N SER A 428 -30.03 7.56 -19.00
CA SER A 428 -30.50 8.70 -19.78
C SER A 428 -31.98 8.64 -20.18
N ASP A 429 -32.59 7.46 -20.14
CA ASP A 429 -34.03 7.25 -20.38
C ASP A 429 -34.88 7.32 -19.10
N GLY A 430 -34.25 7.52 -17.94
CA GLY A 430 -34.90 7.57 -16.63
C GLY A 430 -35.01 6.23 -15.90
N SER A 431 -34.46 5.14 -16.46
CA SER A 431 -34.40 3.85 -15.77
C SER A 431 -33.37 3.87 -14.65
N SER A 432 -33.53 2.95 -13.67
CA SER A 432 -32.68 2.89 -12.46
C SER A 432 -32.14 1.50 -12.13
N ASN A 433 -32.33 0.52 -13.01
CA ASN A 433 -31.74 -0.82 -12.83
C ASN A 433 -30.32 -0.85 -13.38
N GLN A 434 -29.50 -1.76 -12.89
CA GLN A 434 -28.15 -2.02 -13.43
C GLN A 434 -28.19 -2.39 -14.92
N MET A 435 -29.18 -3.19 -15.33
CA MET A 435 -29.41 -3.54 -16.73
C MET A 435 -30.54 -2.71 -17.34
N LEU A 436 -30.32 -2.25 -18.58
CA LEU A 436 -31.29 -1.54 -19.38
C LEU A 436 -31.51 -2.29 -20.70
N THR A 437 -32.76 -2.77 -20.94
CA THR A 437 -33.13 -3.37 -22.23
C THR A 437 -33.64 -2.28 -23.16
N VAL A 438 -32.96 -2.08 -24.29
CA VAL A 438 -33.29 -1.04 -25.28
C VAL A 438 -33.86 -1.63 -26.55
N THR A 439 -34.85 -0.94 -27.15
CA THR A 439 -35.54 -1.33 -28.37
C THR A 439 -35.59 -0.21 -29.39
N THR A 440 -35.08 0.98 -29.04
CA THR A 440 -35.16 2.19 -29.86
C THR A 440 -33.79 2.76 -30.14
N ALA A 441 -33.66 3.38 -31.32
CA ALA A 441 -32.44 4.15 -31.61
C ALA A 441 -32.29 5.32 -30.64
N GLY A 442 -31.10 5.53 -30.18
CA GLY A 442 -30.81 6.60 -29.22
C GLY A 442 -29.36 6.60 -28.73
N THR A 443 -29.06 7.64 -27.93
CA THR A 443 -27.80 7.76 -27.21
C THR A 443 -28.06 7.44 -25.75
N TYR A 444 -27.42 6.41 -25.26
CA TYR A 444 -27.58 5.93 -23.88
C TYR A 444 -26.36 6.30 -23.04
N MET A 445 -26.60 6.76 -21.85
CA MET A 445 -25.59 7.03 -20.81
C MET A 445 -26.16 6.55 -19.47
N VAL A 446 -25.29 6.18 -18.56
CA VAL A 446 -25.68 5.84 -17.19
C VAL A 446 -24.83 6.66 -16.21
N ARG A 447 -25.50 7.20 -15.20
CA ARG A 447 -24.86 7.71 -14.00
C ARG A 447 -24.85 6.59 -12.97
N VAL A 448 -23.66 6.27 -12.50
CA VAL A 448 -23.43 5.30 -11.41
C VAL A 448 -23.17 6.10 -10.13
N ILE A 449 -23.94 5.78 -9.08
CA ILE A 449 -23.90 6.49 -7.79
C ILE A 449 -23.51 5.50 -6.72
N ASP A 450 -22.47 5.81 -5.96
CA ASP A 450 -22.11 5.10 -4.74
C ASP A 450 -22.73 5.84 -3.53
N PRO A 451 -23.81 5.30 -2.91
CA PRO A 451 -24.43 5.94 -1.77
C PRO A 451 -23.60 5.83 -0.48
N GLN A 452 -22.60 4.92 -0.44
CA GLN A 452 -21.70 4.75 0.70
C GLN A 452 -20.51 5.72 0.64
N GLY A 453 -20.17 6.20 -0.56
CA GLY A 453 -19.11 7.19 -0.76
C GLY A 453 -19.47 8.63 -0.37
N GLY A 454 -20.64 8.86 0.23
CA GLY A 454 -21.11 10.18 0.65
C GLY A 454 -21.94 10.93 -0.39
N GLU A 455 -22.35 12.16 -0.05
CA GLU A 455 -23.22 12.97 -0.89
C GLU A 455 -22.52 13.37 -2.20
N GLY A 456 -23.11 13.01 -3.33
CA GLY A 456 -22.61 13.37 -4.66
C GLY A 456 -21.59 12.41 -5.26
N CYS A 457 -21.31 11.28 -4.60
CA CYS A 457 -20.40 10.26 -5.11
C CYS A 457 -20.97 9.56 -6.34
N SER A 458 -20.62 10.04 -7.52
CA SER A 458 -21.14 9.49 -8.78
C SER A 458 -20.29 9.88 -9.98
N SER A 459 -20.31 9.05 -11.00
CA SER A 459 -19.77 9.38 -12.32
C SER A 459 -20.76 9.06 -13.44
N VAL A 460 -20.49 9.51 -14.65
CA VAL A 460 -21.34 9.30 -15.82
C VAL A 460 -20.51 8.62 -16.91
N SER A 461 -21.06 7.56 -17.50
CA SER A 461 -20.40 6.82 -18.57
C SER A 461 -20.19 7.65 -19.84
N ALA A 462 -19.27 7.22 -20.69
CA ALA A 462 -19.28 7.66 -22.09
C ALA A 462 -20.63 7.27 -22.75
N SER A 463 -21.02 8.01 -23.76
CA SER A 463 -22.27 7.75 -24.49
C SER A 463 -22.14 6.53 -25.42
N LEU A 464 -23.12 5.65 -25.38
CA LEU A 464 -23.28 4.53 -26.30
C LEU A 464 -24.38 4.82 -27.31
N GLN A 465 -24.09 4.75 -28.60
CA GLN A 465 -25.06 4.96 -29.68
C GLN A 465 -25.68 3.62 -30.09
N VAL A 466 -27.00 3.54 -30.05
CA VAL A 466 -27.78 2.40 -30.57
C VAL A 466 -28.55 2.88 -31.80
N GLU A 467 -28.46 2.10 -32.87
CA GLU A 467 -29.17 2.37 -34.13
C GLU A 467 -30.19 1.25 -34.36
N VAL A 468 -31.33 1.60 -34.98
CA VAL A 468 -32.34 0.61 -35.39
C VAL A 468 -32.55 0.75 -36.89
N SER A 469 -32.24 -0.32 -37.63
CA SER A 469 -32.51 -0.39 -39.06
C SER A 469 -34.02 -0.54 -39.29
N PRO A 470 -34.62 0.28 -40.15
CA PRO A 470 -36.03 0.10 -40.49
C PRO A 470 -36.27 -1.26 -41.14
N ASP A 471 -37.41 -1.85 -40.85
CA ASP A 471 -37.86 -3.07 -41.53
C ASP A 471 -38.15 -2.74 -43.00
N GLU A 472 -37.27 -3.12 -43.89
CA GLU A 472 -37.47 -2.95 -45.33
C GLU A 472 -38.35 -4.10 -45.86
N THR A 473 -39.67 -3.87 -45.87
CA THR A 473 -40.59 -4.78 -46.58
C THR A 473 -40.24 -4.79 -48.06
N PRO A 474 -39.86 -5.92 -48.62
CA PRO A 474 -39.50 -5.98 -50.04
C PRO A 474 -40.68 -5.61 -50.94
N ILE A 475 -40.47 -4.63 -51.79
CA ILE A 475 -41.44 -4.25 -52.80
C ILE A 475 -41.19 -5.10 -54.05
N VAL A 476 -42.19 -5.86 -54.41
CA VAL A 476 -42.15 -6.66 -55.67
C VAL A 476 -42.79 -5.88 -56.81
N SER A 477 -42.04 -5.59 -57.83
CA SER A 477 -42.50 -5.00 -59.06
C SER A 477 -42.64 -6.08 -60.13
N VAL A 478 -43.63 -5.92 -60.94
CA VAL A 478 -44.01 -6.90 -61.98
C VAL A 478 -43.81 -6.26 -63.36
N VAL A 479 -43.06 -6.93 -64.19
CA VAL A 479 -42.93 -6.55 -65.62
C VAL A 479 -43.50 -7.61 -66.48
N GLY A 480 -44.63 -7.33 -67.17
CA GLY A 480 -45.42 -8.24 -67.99
C GLY A 480 -46.82 -8.47 -67.40
N ASP A 481 -47.66 -9.18 -68.13
CA ASP A 481 -48.95 -9.53 -67.66
C ASP A 481 -48.89 -10.69 -66.66
N LEU A 482 -49.64 -10.57 -65.59
CA LEU A 482 -49.77 -11.65 -64.59
C LEU A 482 -50.55 -12.87 -65.07
N SER A 483 -51.20 -12.73 -66.16
CA SER A 483 -51.94 -13.84 -66.84
C SER A 483 -51.37 -14.01 -68.23
N PHE A 484 -50.78 -15.16 -68.51
CA PHE A 484 -50.11 -15.44 -69.78
C PHE A 484 -50.38 -16.88 -70.23
N CYS A 485 -50.34 -17.12 -71.57
CA CYS A 485 -50.48 -18.42 -72.14
C CYS A 485 -49.28 -19.33 -71.90
N GLN A 486 -49.43 -20.66 -72.06
CA GLN A 486 -48.32 -21.60 -71.90
C GLN A 486 -47.11 -21.21 -72.74
N GLY A 487 -45.94 -20.99 -72.10
CA GLY A 487 -44.71 -20.52 -72.71
C GLY A 487 -44.49 -19.00 -72.57
N GLY A 488 -45.46 -18.24 -72.03
CA GLY A 488 -45.27 -16.85 -71.66
C GLY A 488 -44.45 -16.72 -70.33
N THR A 489 -43.89 -15.55 -70.12
CA THR A 489 -43.09 -15.26 -68.91
C THR A 489 -43.47 -13.91 -68.29
N VAL A 490 -43.42 -13.82 -67.02
CA VAL A 490 -43.46 -12.57 -66.23
C VAL A 490 -42.18 -12.43 -65.44
N THR A 491 -41.65 -11.22 -65.33
CA THR A 491 -40.49 -10.95 -64.52
C THR A 491 -40.92 -10.24 -63.23
N LEU A 492 -40.56 -10.82 -62.11
CA LEU A 492 -40.72 -10.21 -60.78
C LEU A 492 -39.39 -9.69 -60.33
N THR A 493 -39.37 -8.46 -59.89
CA THR A 493 -38.15 -7.80 -59.35
C THR A 493 -38.45 -7.32 -57.94
N SER A 494 -37.62 -7.69 -56.97
CA SER A 494 -37.67 -7.16 -55.62
C SER A 494 -36.73 -5.95 -55.49
N THR A 495 -37.02 -5.09 -54.51
CA THR A 495 -36.08 -4.07 -54.06
C THR A 495 -34.77 -4.73 -53.64
N ASP A 496 -33.67 -3.99 -53.72
CA ASP A 496 -32.33 -4.49 -53.38
C ASP A 496 -32.24 -4.99 -51.93
N ALA A 497 -31.68 -6.19 -51.75
CA ALA A 497 -31.41 -6.80 -50.46
C ALA A 497 -30.14 -7.67 -50.56
N SER A 498 -29.53 -7.98 -49.38
CA SER A 498 -28.32 -8.81 -49.31
C SER A 498 -28.59 -10.32 -49.67
N ALA A 499 -29.84 -10.77 -49.54
CA ALA A 499 -30.29 -12.10 -49.92
C ALA A 499 -31.77 -12.10 -50.30
N TYR A 500 -32.17 -12.99 -51.19
CA TYR A 500 -33.54 -13.13 -51.65
C TYR A 500 -34.01 -14.58 -51.52
N THR A 501 -35.23 -14.77 -51.01
CA THR A 501 -35.92 -16.05 -51.05
C THR A 501 -37.26 -15.85 -51.71
N TRP A 502 -37.49 -16.48 -52.87
CA TRP A 502 -38.78 -16.46 -53.59
C TRP A 502 -39.57 -17.70 -53.25
N SER A 503 -40.79 -17.54 -52.76
CA SER A 503 -41.73 -18.63 -52.59
C SER A 503 -42.58 -18.72 -53.82
N GLY A 504 -42.27 -19.62 -54.75
CA GLY A 504 -43.07 -19.94 -55.93
C GLY A 504 -43.80 -21.28 -55.75
N GLY A 505 -45.10 -21.28 -55.75
CA GLY A 505 -45.83 -22.49 -55.87
C GLY A 505 -45.62 -23.06 -57.28
N LEU A 506 -45.01 -24.23 -57.37
CA LEU A 506 -45.08 -25.03 -58.63
C LEU A 506 -46.51 -25.55 -58.79
N GLY A 507 -47.21 -24.90 -59.66
CA GLY A 507 -48.51 -25.48 -60.18
C GLY A 507 -48.27 -26.59 -61.17
#